data_5cef7a99c6578fe24d69237a8d2ec65d
#
_entry.id   5cef7a99c6578fe24d69237a8d2ec65d
#
_cell.length_a   1.000
_cell.length_b   1.000
_cell.length_c   1.000
_cell.angle_alpha   90.00
_cell.angle_beta   90.00
_cell.angle_gamma   90.00
#
_symmetry.space_group_name_H-M   'P 1'
#
loop_
_entity.id
_entity.type
_entity.pdbx_description
1 polymer ?
#
loop_
_entity_poly.entity_id
_entity_poly.type
_entity_poly.pdbx_seq_one_letter_code
_entity_poly.pdbx_strand_id
1 'polypeptide(L)'
;MVADKVKWYLLHCKVRQEARAKLHIENQGYSTCLPMVKLKKTIRGKRQIVEEALFPGYLFIRIDMESANFNAIRSTRGVNGFVRFGGIPSSIPESVVEQFRQFEDIDTAPVATLETGTKVEIMEGPFAGLDAVYSMPKGEERCLILLDMMGKQQQLEIEESKLRKRSG
;
A
#
# COMPACT_ATOMS: atom_id res chain seq x y z
N MET A 1 -0.13 -25.02 -16.34
CA MET A 1 -0.82 -24.17 -15.37
C MET A 1 -0.20 -22.77 -15.36
N VAL A 2 -1.02 -21.81 -15.51
CA VAL A 2 -0.54 -20.43 -15.58
C VAL A 2 -0.12 -19.99 -14.20
N ALA A 3 1.13 -19.58 -14.05
CA ALA A 3 1.54 -18.92 -12.83
C ALA A 3 0.69 -17.67 -12.66
N ASP A 4 0.25 -17.41 -11.46
CA ASP A 4 -0.54 -16.22 -11.19
C ASP A 4 0.34 -14.99 -11.38
N LYS A 5 0.16 -14.33 -12.51
CA LYS A 5 0.89 -13.12 -12.87
C LYS A 5 0.28 -11.86 -12.26
N VAL A 6 -0.87 -11.99 -11.66
CA VAL A 6 -1.57 -10.89 -11.02
C VAL A 6 -0.94 -10.64 -9.67
N LYS A 7 -0.46 -9.43 -9.46
CA LYS A 7 0.20 -9.04 -8.22
C LYS A 7 -0.30 -7.67 -7.77
N TRP A 8 -0.03 -7.34 -6.53
CA TRP A 8 -0.31 -6.03 -5.99
C TRP A 8 0.88 -5.10 -6.20
N TYR A 9 0.59 -3.88 -6.62
CA TYR A 9 1.56 -2.81 -6.82
C TYR A 9 1.07 -1.55 -6.10
N LEU A 10 1.91 -0.54 -6.02
CA LEU A 10 1.57 0.70 -5.36
C LEU A 10 1.54 1.84 -6.37
N LEU A 11 0.44 2.60 -6.35
CA LEU A 11 0.31 3.83 -7.12
C LEU A 11 0.56 5.02 -6.20
N HIS A 12 1.28 6.01 -6.71
CA HIS A 12 1.38 7.31 -6.09
C HIS A 12 0.24 8.17 -6.61
N CYS A 13 -0.50 8.80 -5.71
CA CYS A 13 -1.67 9.60 -6.03
C CYS A 13 -1.44 11.06 -5.64
N LYS A 14 -2.21 11.94 -6.26
CA LYS A 14 -2.21 13.36 -5.88
C LYS A 14 -2.77 13.52 -4.47
N VAL A 15 -2.30 14.53 -3.77
CA VAL A 15 -2.71 14.80 -2.38
C VAL A 15 -4.22 14.85 -2.27
N ARG A 16 -4.75 14.09 -1.33
CA ARG A 16 -6.19 14.00 -1.02
C ARG A 16 -7.07 13.51 -2.17
N GLN A 17 -6.47 12.88 -3.20
CA GLN A 17 -7.21 12.34 -4.33
C GLN A 17 -7.18 10.81 -4.39
N GLU A 18 -6.79 10.15 -3.33
CA GLU A 18 -6.69 8.68 -3.28
C GLU A 18 -8.05 8.01 -3.56
N ALA A 19 -9.12 8.50 -2.94
CA ALA A 19 -10.46 7.95 -3.15
C ALA A 19 -10.94 8.16 -4.58
N ARG A 20 -10.61 9.30 -5.17
CA ARG A 20 -10.93 9.59 -6.57
C ARG A 20 -10.20 8.66 -7.52
N ALA A 21 -8.91 8.45 -7.26
CA ALA A 21 -8.09 7.53 -8.03
C ALA A 21 -8.65 6.11 -7.93
N LYS A 22 -9.01 5.68 -6.72
CA LYS A 22 -9.62 4.38 -6.46
C LYS A 22 -10.87 4.17 -7.31
N LEU A 23 -11.78 5.13 -7.30
CA LEU A 23 -13.02 5.05 -8.06
C LEU A 23 -12.74 4.87 -9.56
N HIS A 24 -11.87 5.69 -10.12
CA HIS A 24 -11.58 5.65 -11.55
C HIS A 24 -10.78 4.42 -11.97
N ILE A 25 -9.92 3.92 -11.11
CA ILE A 25 -9.18 2.66 -11.36
C ILE A 25 -10.14 1.48 -11.33
N GLU A 26 -11.04 1.43 -10.35
CA GLU A 26 -12.03 0.34 -10.26
C GLU A 26 -12.99 0.35 -11.43
N ASN A 27 -13.34 1.53 -11.95
CA ASN A 27 -14.16 1.65 -13.16
C ASN A 27 -13.48 1.07 -14.40
N GLN A 28 -12.15 0.92 -14.38
CA GLN A 28 -11.41 0.27 -15.46
C GLN A 28 -11.33 -1.24 -15.29
N GLY A 29 -11.89 -1.78 -14.20
CA GLY A 29 -11.94 -3.21 -13.96
C GLY A 29 -10.83 -3.75 -13.05
N TYR A 30 -10.01 -2.90 -12.46
CA TYR A 30 -8.93 -3.34 -11.58
C TYR A 30 -9.36 -3.28 -10.12
N SER A 31 -8.84 -4.24 -9.32
CA SER A 31 -9.04 -4.23 -7.87
C SER A 31 -8.06 -3.26 -7.20
N THR A 32 -8.52 -2.59 -6.17
CA THR A 32 -7.71 -1.65 -5.39
C THR A 32 -7.83 -1.92 -3.90
N CYS A 33 -6.92 -1.35 -3.13
CA CYS A 33 -7.02 -1.33 -1.68
C CYS A 33 -6.56 0.03 -1.16
N LEU A 34 -7.43 0.69 -0.41
CA LEU A 34 -7.13 1.97 0.24
C LEU A 34 -7.39 1.82 1.74
N PRO A 35 -6.39 1.34 2.50
CA PRO A 35 -6.60 1.17 3.94
C PRO A 35 -6.69 2.51 4.65
N MET A 36 -7.52 2.54 5.69
CA MET A 36 -7.83 3.75 6.45
C MET A 36 -7.34 3.62 7.89
N VAL A 37 -7.19 4.75 8.55
CA VAL A 37 -6.83 4.82 9.96
C VAL A 37 -7.60 5.96 10.62
N LYS A 38 -7.90 5.78 11.89
CA LYS A 38 -8.50 6.82 12.72
C LYS A 38 -7.41 7.43 13.60
N LEU A 39 -7.40 8.74 13.70
CA LEU A 39 -6.41 9.48 14.48
C LEU A 39 -7.11 10.33 15.52
N LYS A 40 -6.59 10.29 16.75
CA LYS A 40 -7.04 11.22 17.78
C LYS A 40 -6.23 12.51 17.61
N LYS A 41 -6.91 13.59 17.27
CA LYS A 41 -6.29 14.92 17.12
C LYS A 41 -7.03 15.94 17.95
N THR A 42 -6.29 16.95 18.40
CA THR A 42 -6.87 18.13 19.05
C THR A 42 -7.05 19.21 17.99
N ILE A 43 -8.31 19.55 17.71
CA ILE A 43 -8.65 20.57 16.73
C ILE A 43 -9.44 21.64 17.49
N ARG A 44 -8.93 22.87 17.45
CA ARG A 44 -9.56 24.02 18.16
C ARG A 44 -9.81 23.74 19.64
N GLY A 45 -8.87 23.09 20.31
CA GLY A 45 -8.95 22.78 21.73
C GLY A 45 -9.82 21.56 22.07
N LYS A 46 -10.44 20.90 21.08
CA LYS A 46 -11.27 19.71 21.31
C LYS A 46 -10.61 18.47 20.76
N ARG A 47 -10.63 17.38 21.52
CA ARG A 47 -10.18 16.09 21.05
C ARG A 47 -11.22 15.52 20.09
N GLN A 48 -10.76 15.16 18.89
CA GLN A 48 -11.60 14.59 17.85
C GLN A 48 -10.92 13.39 17.22
N ILE A 49 -11.74 12.46 16.70
CA ILE A 49 -11.23 11.36 15.89
C ILE A 49 -11.35 11.79 14.44
N VAL A 50 -10.21 11.78 13.74
CA VAL A 50 -10.11 12.16 12.33
C VAL A 50 -9.78 10.91 11.53
N GLU A 51 -10.40 10.78 10.37
CA GLU A 51 -10.18 9.68 9.45
C GLU A 51 -9.22 10.09 8.36
N GLU A 52 -8.24 9.24 8.05
CA GLU A 52 -7.37 9.47 6.91
C GLU A 52 -6.89 8.16 6.29
N ALA A 53 -6.33 8.23 5.10
CA ALA A 53 -5.68 7.07 4.50
C ALA A 53 -4.49 6.66 5.37
N LEU A 54 -4.30 5.36 5.54
CA LEU A 54 -3.16 4.83 6.29
C LEU A 54 -1.84 5.29 5.65
N PHE A 55 -1.81 5.28 4.32
CA PHE A 55 -0.66 5.77 3.53
C PHE A 55 -1.11 6.90 2.63
N PRO A 56 -1.17 8.15 3.13
CA PRO A 56 -1.64 9.29 2.32
C PRO A 56 -0.84 9.45 1.03
N GLY A 57 -1.55 9.59 -0.07
CA GLY A 57 -0.94 9.73 -1.39
C GLY A 57 -0.61 8.41 -2.06
N TYR A 58 -1.06 7.27 -1.53
CA TYR A 58 -0.78 5.96 -2.10
C TYR A 58 -2.03 5.09 -2.17
N LEU A 59 -2.08 4.25 -3.20
CA LEU A 59 -3.20 3.34 -3.45
C LEU A 59 -2.63 2.01 -3.94
N PHE A 60 -3.05 0.90 -3.33
CA PHE A 60 -2.67 -0.43 -3.82
C PHE A 60 -3.54 -0.81 -5.00
N ILE A 61 -2.93 -1.39 -6.04
CA ILE A 61 -3.62 -1.86 -7.24
C ILE A 61 -3.20 -3.30 -7.55
N ARG A 62 -4.16 -4.12 -7.92
CA ARG A 62 -3.91 -5.52 -8.29
C ARG A 62 -4.02 -5.65 -9.80
N ILE A 63 -2.92 -5.96 -10.45
CA ILE A 63 -2.86 -6.04 -11.92
C ILE A 63 -1.90 -7.14 -12.38
N ASP A 64 -2.13 -7.60 -13.62
CA ASP A 64 -1.15 -8.35 -14.38
C ASP A 64 -0.36 -7.36 -15.24
N MET A 65 0.92 -7.26 -14.98
CA MET A 65 1.80 -6.30 -15.66
C MET A 65 1.89 -6.51 -17.17
N GLU A 66 1.67 -7.74 -17.63
CA GLU A 66 1.74 -8.04 -19.06
C GLU A 66 0.48 -7.62 -19.82
N SER A 67 -0.68 -7.66 -19.17
CA SER A 67 -1.95 -7.38 -19.84
C SER A 67 -2.58 -6.05 -19.43
N ALA A 68 -2.10 -5.41 -18.38
CA ALA A 68 -2.68 -4.16 -17.90
C ALA A 68 -2.41 -2.99 -18.87
N ASN A 69 -3.38 -2.10 -18.96
CA ASN A 69 -3.23 -0.88 -19.76
C ASN A 69 -2.53 0.19 -18.91
N PHE A 70 -1.21 0.20 -18.96
CA PHE A 70 -0.39 1.14 -18.19
C PHE A 70 -0.72 2.60 -18.48
N ASN A 71 -0.92 2.94 -19.75
CA ASN A 71 -1.20 4.32 -20.12
C ASN A 71 -2.52 4.80 -19.53
N ALA A 72 -3.55 3.95 -19.55
CA ALA A 72 -4.84 4.27 -18.96
C ALA A 72 -4.72 4.43 -17.44
N ILE A 73 -4.00 3.54 -16.77
CA ILE A 73 -3.80 3.61 -15.33
C ILE A 73 -3.05 4.89 -14.96
N ARG A 74 -1.94 5.18 -15.63
CA ARG A 74 -1.12 6.37 -15.35
C ARG A 74 -1.85 7.67 -15.64
N SER A 75 -2.78 7.65 -16.59
CA SER A 75 -3.57 8.82 -16.99
C SER A 75 -4.84 8.98 -16.15
N THR A 76 -5.09 8.08 -15.23
CA THR A 76 -6.27 8.13 -14.38
C THR A 76 -6.24 9.37 -13.48
N ARG A 77 -7.39 10.02 -13.34
CA ARG A 77 -7.52 11.20 -12.47
C ARG A 77 -7.15 10.85 -11.03
N GLY A 78 -6.28 11.66 -10.46
CA GLY A 78 -5.78 11.47 -9.11
C GLY A 78 -4.51 10.63 -9.02
N VAL A 79 -4.10 10.00 -10.11
CA VAL A 79 -2.89 9.16 -10.16
C VAL A 79 -1.70 9.96 -10.69
N ASN A 80 -0.56 9.87 -10.00
CA ASN A 80 0.71 10.40 -10.49
C ASN A 80 1.51 9.34 -11.25
N GLY A 81 1.42 8.08 -10.83
CA GLY A 81 2.12 6.98 -11.48
C GLY A 81 2.38 5.83 -10.53
N PHE A 82 3.11 4.84 -11.02
CA PHE A 82 3.51 3.69 -10.20
C PHE A 82 4.71 4.04 -9.33
N VAL A 83 4.72 3.50 -8.13
CA VAL A 83 5.92 3.53 -7.28
C VAL A 83 6.93 2.54 -7.86
N ARG A 84 8.14 3.00 -8.10
CA ARG A 84 9.20 2.21 -8.75
C ARG A 84 10.44 2.18 -7.88
N PHE A 85 11.12 1.04 -7.90
CA PHE A 85 12.44 0.89 -7.31
C PHE A 85 13.38 0.36 -8.40
N GLY A 86 14.48 1.06 -8.64
CA GLY A 86 15.36 0.69 -9.74
C GLY A 86 14.70 0.76 -11.11
N GLY A 87 13.75 1.68 -11.30
CA GLY A 87 13.03 1.87 -12.54
C GLY A 87 11.91 0.86 -12.81
N ILE A 88 11.68 -0.08 -11.92
CA ILE A 88 10.70 -1.16 -12.08
C ILE A 88 9.61 -1.01 -11.04
N PRO A 89 8.32 -1.13 -11.41
CA PRO A 89 7.24 -1.17 -10.43
C PRO A 89 7.45 -2.33 -9.46
N SER A 90 7.43 -2.04 -8.16
CA SER A 90 7.67 -3.04 -7.14
C SER A 90 6.36 -3.67 -6.67
N SER A 91 6.33 -5.00 -6.61
CA SER A 91 5.17 -5.72 -6.10
C SER A 91 5.17 -5.78 -4.57
N ILE A 92 3.99 -5.98 -4.02
CA ILE A 92 3.76 -6.14 -2.60
C ILE A 92 3.14 -7.50 -2.38
N PRO A 93 3.60 -8.29 -1.41
CA PRO A 93 3.00 -9.60 -1.14
C PRO A 93 1.50 -9.51 -0.89
N GLU A 94 0.74 -10.42 -1.47
CA GLU A 94 -0.71 -10.46 -1.29
C GLU A 94 -1.10 -10.59 0.18
N SER A 95 -0.33 -11.35 0.95
CA SER A 95 -0.57 -11.50 2.39
C SER A 95 -0.54 -10.18 3.14
N VAL A 96 0.29 -9.24 2.71
CA VAL A 96 0.36 -7.91 3.31
C VAL A 96 -0.90 -7.10 2.98
N VAL A 97 -1.28 -7.09 1.72
CA VAL A 97 -2.45 -6.32 1.27
C VAL A 97 -3.74 -6.88 1.85
N GLU A 98 -3.86 -8.21 1.95
CA GLU A 98 -5.05 -8.85 2.54
C GLU A 98 -5.28 -8.40 3.98
N GLN A 99 -4.23 -8.15 4.72
CA GLN A 99 -4.36 -7.64 6.09
C GLN A 99 -4.88 -6.20 6.10
N PHE A 100 -4.50 -5.39 5.12
CA PHE A 100 -4.99 -4.02 5.01
C PHE A 100 -6.42 -3.94 4.50
N ARG A 101 -6.88 -4.93 3.73
CA ARG A 101 -8.23 -4.89 3.13
C ARG A 101 -9.34 -4.82 4.18
N GLN A 102 -9.13 -5.41 5.33
CA GLN A 102 -10.10 -5.33 6.43
C GLN A 102 -10.25 -3.89 6.97
N PHE A 103 -9.30 -3.01 6.69
CA PHE A 103 -9.29 -1.63 7.17
C PHE A 103 -9.70 -0.61 6.11
N GLU A 104 -10.23 -1.06 4.98
CA GLU A 104 -10.81 -0.15 3.99
C GLU A 104 -12.11 0.46 4.50
N ASP A 105 -12.85 -0.28 5.34
CA ASP A 105 -14.03 0.23 6.01
C ASP A 105 -13.57 1.04 7.22
N ILE A 106 -13.93 2.32 7.25
CA ILE A 106 -13.50 3.23 8.30
C ILE A 106 -14.03 2.78 9.68
N ASP A 107 -15.17 2.10 9.73
CA ASP A 107 -15.72 1.62 11.00
C ASP A 107 -14.85 0.54 11.64
N THR A 108 -14.15 -0.24 10.83
CA THR A 108 -13.25 -1.29 11.31
C THR A 108 -11.79 -0.84 11.37
N ALA A 109 -11.48 0.36 10.86
CA ALA A 109 -10.12 0.88 10.84
C ALA A 109 -9.59 1.10 12.27
N PRO A 110 -8.32 0.77 12.52
CA PRO A 110 -7.74 0.95 13.84
C PRO A 110 -7.56 2.44 14.18
N VAL A 111 -7.63 2.72 15.49
CA VAL A 111 -7.28 4.05 15.99
C VAL A 111 -5.77 4.06 16.21
N ALA A 112 -5.07 4.99 15.57
CA ALA A 112 -3.62 5.11 15.67
C ALA A 112 -3.25 5.72 17.02
N THR A 113 -3.16 4.89 18.04
CA THR A 113 -2.64 5.26 19.33
C THR A 113 -1.68 4.17 19.78
N LEU A 114 -0.73 4.54 20.63
CA LEU A 114 0.24 3.59 21.19
C LEU A 114 -0.44 2.48 22.02
N GLU A 115 -1.70 2.65 22.37
CA GLU A 115 -2.44 1.74 23.25
C GLU A 115 -3.33 0.76 22.49
N THR A 116 -3.51 0.92 21.20
CA THR A 116 -4.42 0.03 20.48
C THR A 116 -3.76 -1.29 20.15
N GLY A 117 -4.34 -2.33 20.69
CA GLY A 117 -3.91 -3.68 20.45
C GLY A 117 -4.35 -4.28 19.13
N THR A 118 -4.65 -3.47 18.12
CA THR A 118 -4.97 -4.00 16.78
C THR A 118 -3.67 -4.41 16.11
N LYS A 119 -3.39 -5.69 16.18
CA LYS A 119 -2.20 -6.26 15.57
C LYS A 119 -2.51 -6.72 14.16
N VAL A 120 -1.82 -6.14 13.19
CA VAL A 120 -1.73 -6.69 11.85
C VAL A 120 -0.52 -7.63 11.89
N GLU A 121 -0.76 -8.93 11.97
CA GLU A 121 0.32 -9.89 12.03
C GLU A 121 0.91 -10.13 10.65
N ILE A 122 2.02 -9.46 10.38
CA ILE A 122 2.83 -9.72 9.20
C ILE A 122 4.05 -10.48 9.69
N MET A 123 4.06 -11.78 9.46
CA MET A 123 4.95 -12.69 10.16
C MET A 123 6.30 -12.94 9.49
N GLU A 124 6.48 -12.59 8.22
CA GLU A 124 7.68 -12.96 7.48
C GLU A 124 8.20 -11.87 6.56
N GLY A 125 9.50 -11.93 6.26
CA GLY A 125 10.15 -11.12 5.26
C GLY A 125 10.33 -9.65 5.64
N PRO A 126 10.59 -8.80 4.64
CA PRO A 126 10.86 -7.37 4.86
C PRO A 126 9.70 -6.61 5.49
N PHE A 127 8.49 -7.17 5.41
CA PHE A 127 7.29 -6.52 5.96
C PHE A 127 6.99 -6.93 7.40
N ALA A 128 7.85 -7.75 8.01
CA ALA A 128 7.70 -8.11 9.41
C ALA A 128 7.78 -6.83 10.27
N GLY A 129 6.79 -6.65 11.13
CA GLY A 129 6.72 -5.45 11.96
C GLY A 129 6.01 -4.26 11.32
N LEU A 130 5.42 -4.41 10.14
CA LEU A 130 4.66 -3.34 9.50
C LEU A 130 3.43 -2.93 10.34
N ASP A 131 2.98 -3.79 11.25
CA ASP A 131 1.94 -3.48 12.19
C ASP A 131 2.24 -2.25 13.05
N ALA A 132 3.52 -1.96 13.28
CA ALA A 132 3.94 -0.77 14.01
C ALA A 132 3.49 0.54 13.34
N VAL A 133 3.19 0.49 12.05
CA VAL A 133 2.70 1.65 11.30
C VAL A 133 1.45 2.24 11.95
N TYR A 134 0.59 1.40 12.50
CA TYR A 134 -0.65 1.86 13.13
C TYR A 134 -0.43 2.69 14.40
N SER A 135 0.75 2.62 14.98
CA SER A 135 1.09 3.44 16.15
C SER A 135 1.66 4.81 15.76
N MET A 136 1.90 5.06 14.49
CA MET A 136 2.50 6.30 14.03
C MET A 136 1.44 7.34 13.68
N PRO A 137 1.45 8.51 14.34
CA PRO A 137 0.43 9.52 14.08
C PRO A 137 0.61 10.27 12.76
N LYS A 138 1.83 10.31 12.22
CA LYS A 138 2.11 11.06 11.00
C LYS A 138 2.04 10.16 9.78
N GLY A 139 1.18 10.52 8.81
CA GLY A 139 1.03 9.78 7.57
C GLY A 139 2.33 9.70 6.79
N GLU A 140 3.13 10.74 6.79
CA GLU A 140 4.44 10.75 6.11
C GLU A 140 5.37 9.68 6.65
N GLU A 141 5.41 9.48 7.96
CA GLU A 141 6.23 8.44 8.58
C GLU A 141 5.74 7.05 8.20
N ARG A 142 4.43 6.85 8.16
CA ARG A 142 3.84 5.57 7.74
C ARG A 142 4.24 5.26 6.29
N CYS A 143 4.16 6.25 5.41
CA CYS A 143 4.56 6.07 4.01
C CYS A 143 6.04 5.73 3.86
N LEU A 144 6.91 6.41 4.60
CA LEU A 144 8.36 6.14 4.54
C LEU A 144 8.68 4.70 4.94
N ILE A 145 8.00 4.18 5.95
CA ILE A 145 8.21 2.79 6.38
C ILE A 145 7.75 1.82 5.29
N LEU A 146 6.58 2.05 4.71
CA LEU A 146 6.09 1.20 3.62
C LEU A 146 7.08 1.17 2.46
N LEU A 147 7.54 2.34 2.03
CA LEU A 147 8.47 2.46 0.91
C LEU A 147 9.82 1.80 1.21
N ASP A 148 10.32 1.94 2.43
CA ASP A 148 11.55 1.29 2.85
C ASP A 148 11.43 -0.23 2.79
N MET A 149 10.32 -0.77 3.27
CA MET A 149 10.06 -2.20 3.24
C MET A 149 9.90 -2.72 1.82
N MET A 150 9.25 -1.96 0.94
CA MET A 150 9.15 -2.32 -0.46
C MET A 150 10.50 -2.34 -1.14
N GLY A 151 11.38 -1.40 -0.82
CA GLY A 151 12.74 -1.38 -1.33
C GLY A 151 13.53 -2.61 -0.92
N LYS A 152 13.38 -3.05 0.32
CA LYS A 152 14.02 -4.28 0.82
C LYS A 152 13.47 -5.52 0.12
N GLN A 153 12.18 -5.57 -0.13
CA GLN A 153 11.56 -6.68 -0.87
C GLN A 153 12.11 -6.75 -2.29
N GLN A 154 12.23 -5.62 -2.96
CA GLN A 154 12.81 -5.54 -4.30
C GLN A 154 14.25 -6.05 -4.32
N GLN A 155 15.03 -5.70 -3.31
CA GLN A 155 16.42 -6.15 -3.20
C GLN A 155 16.50 -7.67 -3.06
N LEU A 156 15.63 -8.26 -2.24
CA LEU A 156 15.57 -9.72 -2.09
C LEU A 156 15.23 -10.41 -3.40
N GLU A 157 14.27 -9.90 -4.14
CA GLU A 157 13.87 -10.45 -5.43
C GLU A 157 15.03 -10.43 -6.43
N ILE A 158 15.81 -9.35 -6.45
CA ILE A 158 17.00 -9.22 -7.30
C ILE A 158 18.04 -10.27 -6.92
N GLU A 159 18.29 -10.45 -5.64
CA GLU A 159 19.27 -11.44 -5.14
C GLU A 159 18.86 -12.85 -5.49
N GLU A 160 17.59 -13.19 -5.29
CA GLU A 160 17.06 -14.51 -5.67
C GLU A 160 17.20 -14.77 -7.17
N SER A 161 16.91 -13.77 -7.99
CA SER A 161 17.06 -13.85 -9.43
C SER A 161 18.51 -14.13 -9.84
N LYS A 162 19.47 -13.47 -9.18
CA LYS A 162 20.89 -13.71 -9.42
C LYS A 162 21.31 -15.13 -9.05
N LEU A 163 20.81 -15.63 -7.93
CA LEU A 163 21.11 -17.01 -7.50
C LEU A 163 20.57 -18.04 -8.49
N ARG A 164 19.38 -17.83 -9.01
CA ARG A 164 18.80 -18.73 -10.02
C ARG A 164 19.63 -18.76 -11.29
N LYS A 165 20.15 -17.64 -11.72
CA LYS A 165 21.02 -17.57 -12.91
C LYS A 165 22.35 -18.28 -12.71
N ARG A 166 22.87 -18.28 -11.49
CA ARG A 166 24.14 -18.98 -11.17
C ARG A 166 23.99 -20.47 -11.07
N SER A 167 22.83 -20.95 -10.66
CA SER A 167 22.58 -22.38 -10.48
C SER A 167 22.04 -23.08 -11.73
N GLY A 168 21.72 -22.31 -12.73
CA GLY A 168 21.26 -22.81 -14.03
C GLY A 168 22.36 -22.79 -15.03
#